data_99a01d5b72324e67b98ca832b3718b67
#
_entry.id   99a01d5b72324e67b98ca832b3718b67
#
_cell.length_a   1.000
_cell.length_b   1.000
_cell.length_c   1.000
_cell.angle_alpha   90.00
_cell.angle_beta   90.00
_cell.angle_gamma   90.00
#
_symmetry.space_group_name_H-M   'P 1'
#
loop_
_entity.id
_entity.type
_entity.pdbx_description
1 polymer ?
#
loop_
_entity_poly.entity_id
_entity_poly.type
_entity_poly.pdbx_seq_one_letter_code
_entity_poly.pdbx_strand_id
1 'polypeptide(L)'
;CAIPFVEVTMKEPMEVSQQLLTWEELLLMANLNRTATIETAPESVITWREALLMVYLLGIVFFFLRNVWSLTRMLRLIKGSTLVRQENGITLITHQKKIAPFSWMKFVVISEKDLKENGEEILTHEYAHIRKRHSIDLLIADICIFFQWFNPASWLLKQELQNIHEFEADESVIAQGIDAKKYQLLLIKKAVGTRLYSMANSFNHSSLKKRITMMLKKKSNPWARLKYLYVLPLAAIAVAAFARPEISSELDEISAVKVNDL
;
A
#
# COMPACT_ATOMS: atom_id res chain seq x y z
N CYS A 1 92.09 3.78 -63.48
CA CYS A 1 90.76 4.09 -62.94
C CYS A 1 90.12 2.79 -62.47
N ALA A 2 90.04 2.59 -61.15
CA ALA A 2 89.44 1.45 -60.52
C ALA A 2 88.05 1.86 -60.02
N ILE A 3 87.05 1.17 -60.43
CA ILE A 3 85.72 1.36 -59.98
C ILE A 3 85.48 0.34 -58.82
N PRO A 4 85.11 0.75 -57.61
CA PRO A 4 84.82 -0.23 -56.54
C PRO A 4 83.48 -0.90 -56.80
N PHE A 5 83.54 -2.24 -56.80
CA PHE A 5 82.37 -3.12 -56.83
C PHE A 5 81.74 -3.05 -55.46
N VAL A 6 80.48 -2.57 -55.45
CA VAL A 6 79.61 -2.61 -54.23
C VAL A 6 78.91 -3.96 -54.25
N GLU A 7 79.34 -4.88 -53.34
CA GLU A 7 78.61 -6.13 -53.08
C GLU A 7 77.31 -5.74 -52.30
N VAL A 8 76.21 -5.95 -52.97
CA VAL A 8 74.91 -5.90 -52.35
C VAL A 8 74.61 -7.27 -51.77
N THR A 9 74.82 -7.43 -50.47
CA THR A 9 74.38 -8.64 -49.78
C THR A 9 72.84 -8.59 -49.71
N MET A 10 72.25 -9.47 -50.52
CA MET A 10 70.82 -9.77 -50.42
C MET A 10 70.57 -10.48 -49.10
N LYS A 11 69.80 -9.80 -48.25
CA LYS A 11 69.26 -10.35 -46.99
C LYS A 11 68.28 -11.49 -47.43
N GLU A 12 68.54 -12.69 -46.93
CA GLU A 12 67.66 -13.85 -47.18
C GLU A 12 66.21 -13.51 -46.74
N PRO A 13 65.19 -13.96 -47.48
CA PRO A 13 63.76 -13.79 -47.06
C PRO A 13 63.57 -14.61 -45.80
N MET A 14 63.05 -13.90 -44.81
CA MET A 14 62.62 -14.46 -43.55
C MET A 14 61.51 -15.50 -43.88
N GLU A 15 61.86 -16.80 -43.81
CA GLU A 15 60.88 -17.90 -43.89
C GLU A 15 59.89 -17.70 -42.70
N VAL A 16 58.77 -17.11 -42.99
CA VAL A 16 57.61 -17.21 -42.12
C VAL A 16 57.19 -18.68 -42.23
N SER A 17 57.71 -19.52 -41.32
CA SER A 17 57.17 -20.87 -41.14
C SER A 17 55.73 -20.71 -40.72
N GLN A 18 54.80 -20.80 -41.66
CA GLN A 18 53.40 -21.07 -41.37
C GLN A 18 53.37 -22.47 -40.78
N GLN A 19 53.49 -22.58 -39.46
CA GLN A 19 53.12 -23.77 -38.74
C GLN A 19 51.63 -23.96 -38.98
N LEU A 20 51.32 -24.80 -39.97
CA LEU A 20 49.98 -25.35 -40.16
C LEU A 20 49.66 -26.09 -38.86
N LEU A 21 48.87 -25.46 -37.98
CA LEU A 21 48.32 -26.09 -36.79
C LEU A 21 47.68 -27.40 -37.21
N THR A 22 48.11 -28.49 -36.61
CA THR A 22 47.54 -29.83 -36.90
C THR A 22 46.06 -29.79 -36.38
N TRP A 23 45.23 -30.63 -37.01
CA TRP A 23 43.83 -30.74 -36.58
C TRP A 23 43.68 -31.05 -35.09
N GLU A 24 44.64 -31.73 -34.49
CA GLU A 24 44.68 -32.01 -33.07
C GLU A 24 44.90 -30.73 -32.22
N GLU A 25 45.80 -29.84 -32.64
CA GLU A 25 46.04 -28.57 -31.97
C GLU A 25 44.82 -27.62 -32.09
N LEU A 26 44.16 -27.61 -33.25
CA LEU A 26 42.91 -26.85 -33.43
C LEU A 26 41.80 -27.41 -32.58
N LEU A 27 41.65 -28.72 -32.44
CA LEU A 27 40.69 -29.38 -31.57
C LEU A 27 41.01 -29.11 -30.08
N LEU A 28 42.33 -29.11 -29.73
CA LEU A 28 42.76 -28.78 -28.37
C LEU A 28 42.44 -27.34 -28.02
N MET A 29 42.72 -26.38 -28.93
CA MET A 29 42.37 -24.98 -28.76
C MET A 29 40.85 -24.76 -28.74
N ALA A 30 40.09 -25.46 -29.56
CA ALA A 30 38.63 -25.41 -29.53
C ALA A 30 38.05 -25.98 -28.23
N ASN A 31 38.64 -27.02 -27.66
CA ASN A 31 38.27 -27.56 -26.37
C ASN A 31 38.69 -26.65 -25.20
N LEU A 32 39.89 -26.06 -25.26
CA LEU A 32 40.34 -25.10 -24.29
C LEU A 32 39.46 -23.83 -24.29
N ASN A 33 39.07 -23.35 -25.48
CA ASN A 33 38.09 -22.26 -25.62
C ASN A 33 36.70 -22.68 -25.14
N ARG A 34 36.28 -23.91 -25.32
CA ARG A 34 35.01 -24.44 -24.84
C ARG A 34 34.99 -24.60 -23.32
N THR A 35 36.12 -24.97 -22.71
CA THR A 35 36.27 -25.01 -21.24
C THR A 35 36.47 -23.61 -20.63
N ALA A 36 37.07 -22.67 -21.36
CA ALA A 36 37.17 -21.29 -20.93
C ALA A 36 35.84 -20.50 -21.07
N THR A 37 34.94 -20.94 -21.95
CA THR A 37 33.58 -20.39 -22.11
C THR A 37 32.52 -21.13 -21.26
N ILE A 38 32.89 -22.15 -20.49
CA ILE A 38 32.15 -22.45 -19.27
C ILE A 38 32.61 -21.43 -18.21
N GLU A 39 32.42 -20.13 -18.50
CA GLU A 39 32.14 -19.19 -17.46
C GLU A 39 31.01 -19.84 -16.67
N THR A 40 31.31 -20.29 -15.48
CA THR A 40 30.31 -20.60 -14.48
C THR A 40 29.37 -19.40 -14.50
N ALA A 41 28.17 -19.63 -15.10
CA ALA A 41 27.10 -18.64 -14.98
C ALA A 41 27.14 -18.23 -13.53
N PRO A 42 27.27 -16.94 -13.20
CA PRO A 42 27.42 -16.53 -11.80
C PRO A 42 26.24 -17.19 -11.09
N GLU A 43 26.56 -18.11 -10.15
CA GLU A 43 25.53 -18.62 -9.28
C GLU A 43 24.83 -17.36 -8.80
N SER A 44 23.57 -17.20 -9.16
CA SER A 44 22.79 -16.02 -8.83
C SER A 44 22.56 -16.07 -7.33
N VAL A 45 23.64 -15.74 -6.61
CA VAL A 45 23.57 -15.58 -5.16
C VAL A 45 22.62 -14.41 -4.96
N ILE A 46 21.38 -14.75 -4.57
CA ILE A 46 20.35 -13.76 -4.29
C ILE A 46 20.97 -12.73 -3.36
N THR A 47 21.17 -11.53 -3.85
CA THR A 47 21.73 -10.46 -3.04
C THR A 47 20.71 -10.09 -1.94
N TRP A 48 21.18 -9.59 -0.81
CA TRP A 48 20.30 -9.16 0.28
C TRP A 48 19.24 -8.13 -0.20
N ARG A 49 19.57 -7.33 -1.23
CA ARG A 49 18.64 -6.36 -1.86
C ARG A 49 17.50 -7.08 -2.59
N GLU A 50 17.81 -8.10 -3.35
CA GLU A 50 16.83 -8.92 -4.07
C GLU A 50 15.95 -9.69 -3.09
N ALA A 51 16.53 -10.22 -2.01
CA ALA A 51 15.78 -10.87 -0.95
C ALA A 51 14.79 -9.90 -0.28
N LEU A 52 15.21 -8.68 0.06
CA LEU A 52 14.33 -7.65 0.61
C LEU A 52 13.22 -7.24 -0.37
N LEU A 53 13.55 -7.09 -1.66
CA LEU A 53 12.58 -6.79 -2.69
C LEU A 53 11.53 -7.91 -2.82
N MET A 54 11.97 -9.16 -2.81
CA MET A 54 11.05 -10.31 -2.84
C MET A 54 10.11 -10.32 -1.63
N VAL A 55 10.64 -10.11 -0.41
CA VAL A 55 9.81 -10.03 0.81
C VAL A 55 8.80 -8.89 0.69
N TYR A 56 9.22 -7.73 0.20
CA TYR A 56 8.33 -6.58 0.00
C TYR A 56 7.20 -6.90 -1.00
N LEU A 57 7.53 -7.47 -2.15
CA LEU A 57 6.55 -7.84 -3.18
C LEU A 57 5.61 -8.95 -2.70
N LEU A 58 6.11 -9.96 -1.99
CA LEU A 58 5.29 -11.00 -1.38
C LEU A 58 4.30 -10.40 -0.36
N GLY A 59 4.73 -9.44 0.44
CA GLY A 59 3.86 -8.69 1.34
C GLY A 59 2.72 -7.97 0.59
N ILE A 60 3.03 -7.25 -0.49
CA ILE A 60 2.02 -6.59 -1.32
C ILE A 60 1.01 -7.61 -1.85
N VAL A 61 1.49 -8.70 -2.46
CA VAL A 61 0.62 -9.75 -3.02
C VAL A 61 -0.25 -10.38 -1.93
N PHE A 62 0.30 -10.68 -0.77
CA PHE A 62 -0.44 -11.25 0.36
C PHE A 62 -1.58 -10.33 0.82
N PHE A 63 -1.30 -9.05 1.07
CA PHE A 63 -2.32 -8.11 1.52
C PHE A 63 -3.35 -7.81 0.43
N PHE A 64 -2.95 -7.75 -0.83
CA PHE A 64 -3.85 -7.62 -1.96
C PHE A 64 -4.82 -8.81 -2.05
N LEU A 65 -4.30 -10.04 -2.06
CA LEU A 65 -5.12 -11.26 -2.12
C LEU A 65 -6.07 -11.37 -0.91
N ARG A 66 -5.60 -11.03 0.29
CA ARG A 66 -6.43 -10.97 1.50
C ARG A 66 -7.60 -9.99 1.32
N ASN A 67 -7.34 -8.82 0.74
CA ASN A 67 -8.37 -7.81 0.52
C ASN A 67 -9.38 -8.26 -0.55
N VAL A 68 -8.91 -8.81 -1.67
CA VAL A 68 -9.76 -9.39 -2.72
C VAL A 68 -10.64 -10.50 -2.14
N TRP A 69 -10.09 -11.37 -1.31
CA TRP A 69 -10.84 -12.42 -0.64
C TRP A 69 -11.92 -11.87 0.31
N SER A 70 -11.58 -10.84 1.10
CA SER A 70 -12.53 -10.15 1.97
C SER A 70 -13.67 -9.51 1.16
N LEU A 71 -13.35 -8.82 0.07
CA LEU A 71 -14.31 -8.22 -0.83
C LEU A 71 -15.22 -9.26 -1.49
N THR A 72 -14.66 -10.37 -1.97
CA THR A 72 -15.46 -11.45 -2.58
C THR A 72 -16.41 -12.11 -1.57
N ARG A 73 -15.98 -12.28 -0.31
CA ARG A 73 -16.88 -12.76 0.77
C ARG A 73 -18.04 -11.81 1.00
N MET A 74 -17.76 -10.51 1.08
CA MET A 74 -18.78 -9.48 1.25
C MET A 74 -19.74 -9.45 0.05
N LEU A 75 -19.24 -9.49 -1.18
CA LEU A 75 -20.08 -9.53 -2.39
C LEU A 75 -20.94 -10.80 -2.47
N ARG A 76 -20.43 -11.96 -2.05
CA ARG A 76 -21.23 -13.19 -1.96
C ARG A 76 -22.37 -13.06 -0.95
N LEU A 77 -22.10 -12.41 0.20
CA LEU A 77 -23.10 -12.16 1.22
C LEU A 77 -24.20 -11.24 0.67
N ILE A 78 -23.86 -10.19 -0.05
CA ILE A 78 -24.80 -9.28 -0.70
C ILE A 78 -25.66 -10.04 -1.73
N LYS A 79 -25.05 -10.87 -2.60
CA LYS A 79 -25.77 -11.65 -3.61
C LYS A 79 -26.70 -12.72 -3.03
N GLY A 80 -26.36 -13.27 -1.87
CA GLY A 80 -27.16 -14.30 -1.18
C GLY A 80 -28.30 -13.76 -0.31
N SER A 81 -28.56 -12.46 -0.34
CA SER A 81 -29.54 -11.78 0.51
C SER A 81 -30.74 -11.28 -0.28
N THR A 82 -31.86 -11.05 0.40
CA THR A 82 -33.12 -10.63 -0.25
C THR A 82 -33.14 -9.11 -0.44
N LEU A 83 -33.37 -8.66 -1.67
CA LEU A 83 -33.54 -7.25 -2.00
C LEU A 83 -34.91 -6.78 -1.52
N VAL A 84 -34.94 -5.73 -0.68
CA VAL A 84 -36.19 -5.20 -0.12
C VAL A 84 -36.64 -3.94 -0.84
N ARG A 85 -35.72 -3.00 -1.04
CA ARG A 85 -36.05 -1.67 -1.56
C ARG A 85 -34.86 -1.07 -2.30
N GLN A 86 -35.18 -0.38 -3.38
CA GLN A 86 -34.22 0.49 -4.04
C GLN A 86 -34.79 1.91 -4.07
N GLU A 87 -34.10 2.85 -3.45
CA GLU A 87 -34.51 4.25 -3.38
C GLU A 87 -33.29 5.17 -3.52
N ASN A 88 -33.43 6.22 -4.31
CA ASN A 88 -32.36 7.22 -4.52
C ASN A 88 -30.98 6.62 -4.91
N GLY A 89 -30.98 5.50 -5.63
CA GLY A 89 -29.75 4.81 -6.02
C GLY A 89 -29.08 3.99 -4.91
N ILE A 90 -29.74 3.88 -3.73
CA ILE A 90 -29.29 3.03 -2.63
C ILE A 90 -30.13 1.76 -2.64
N THR A 91 -29.48 0.62 -2.51
CA THR A 91 -30.10 -0.69 -2.48
C THR A 91 -30.11 -1.23 -1.06
N LEU A 92 -31.30 -1.34 -0.47
CA LEU A 92 -31.49 -1.95 0.84
C LEU A 92 -31.71 -3.45 0.71
N ILE A 93 -30.91 -4.21 1.42
CA ILE A 93 -30.87 -5.66 1.40
C ILE A 93 -31.07 -6.18 2.81
N THR A 94 -32.03 -7.12 2.98
CA THR A 94 -32.25 -7.77 4.26
C THR A 94 -31.71 -9.19 4.27
N HIS A 95 -31.28 -9.60 5.46
CA HIS A 95 -30.77 -10.94 5.70
C HIS A 95 -31.47 -11.57 6.91
N GLN A 96 -31.90 -12.83 6.79
CA GLN A 96 -32.56 -13.55 7.89
C GLN A 96 -31.63 -13.87 9.06
N LYS A 97 -30.33 -14.08 8.77
CA LYS A 97 -29.34 -14.33 9.84
C LYS A 97 -29.03 -13.05 10.59
N LYS A 98 -28.72 -13.19 11.87
CA LYS A 98 -28.28 -12.10 12.73
C LYS A 98 -26.87 -11.64 12.33
N ILE A 99 -26.81 -10.62 11.48
CA ILE A 99 -25.58 -9.97 11.02
C ILE A 99 -25.57 -8.54 11.54
N ALA A 100 -24.37 -8.04 11.85
CA ALA A 100 -24.23 -6.61 12.13
C ALA A 100 -24.57 -5.82 10.86
N PRO A 101 -25.35 -4.73 10.95
CA PRO A 101 -25.62 -3.86 9.83
C PRO A 101 -24.30 -3.31 9.27
N PHE A 102 -24.25 -3.12 7.97
CA PHE A 102 -23.14 -2.45 7.30
C PHE A 102 -23.58 -1.85 5.98
N SER A 103 -22.85 -0.83 5.54
CA SER A 103 -23.03 -0.22 4.24
C SER A 103 -21.74 -0.29 3.41
N TRP A 104 -21.90 -0.49 2.11
CA TRP A 104 -20.78 -0.48 1.17
C TRP A 104 -21.21 0.07 -0.19
N MET A 105 -20.51 1.10 -0.66
CA MET A 105 -20.82 1.83 -1.90
C MET A 105 -22.29 2.29 -1.96
N LYS A 106 -23.16 1.50 -2.56
CA LYS A 106 -24.61 1.78 -2.73
C LYS A 106 -25.50 0.76 -2.02
N PHE A 107 -24.90 -0.19 -1.31
CA PHE A 107 -25.63 -1.27 -0.66
C PHE A 107 -25.67 -1.04 0.85
N VAL A 108 -26.83 -1.23 1.44
CA VAL A 108 -27.01 -1.34 2.89
C VAL A 108 -27.53 -2.74 3.19
N VAL A 109 -26.83 -3.43 4.07
CA VAL A 109 -27.23 -4.78 4.53
C VAL A 109 -27.61 -4.71 5.98
N ILE A 110 -28.84 -5.17 6.31
CA ILE A 110 -29.38 -5.16 7.67
C ILE A 110 -30.11 -6.49 7.95
N SER A 111 -30.12 -6.93 9.21
CA SER A 111 -30.94 -8.07 9.58
C SER A 111 -32.43 -7.69 9.64
N GLU A 112 -33.34 -8.62 9.30
CA GLU A 112 -34.80 -8.36 9.39
C GLU A 112 -35.21 -7.95 10.82
N LYS A 113 -34.56 -8.51 11.84
CA LYS A 113 -34.82 -8.17 13.23
C LYS A 113 -34.44 -6.72 13.53
N ASP A 114 -33.24 -6.30 13.13
CA ASP A 114 -32.76 -4.93 13.35
C ASP A 114 -33.62 -3.90 12.60
N LEU A 115 -34.05 -4.27 11.38
CA LEU A 115 -34.94 -3.41 10.58
C LEU A 115 -36.28 -3.17 11.27
N LYS A 116 -36.85 -4.21 11.91
CA LYS A 116 -38.15 -4.10 12.63
C LYS A 116 -38.02 -3.39 13.98
N GLU A 117 -36.93 -3.60 14.72
CA GLU A 117 -36.78 -3.06 16.08
C GLU A 117 -36.25 -1.63 16.10
N ASN A 118 -35.24 -1.31 15.28
CA ASN A 118 -34.52 -0.03 15.30
C ASN A 118 -34.10 0.40 13.88
N GLY A 119 -34.98 0.20 12.90
CA GLY A 119 -34.64 0.41 11.49
C GLY A 119 -34.31 1.85 11.15
N GLU A 120 -35.02 2.81 11.73
CA GLU A 120 -34.83 4.25 11.46
C GLU A 120 -33.42 4.71 11.86
N GLU A 121 -33.04 4.44 13.11
CA GLU A 121 -31.75 4.84 13.65
C GLU A 121 -30.58 4.19 12.88
N ILE A 122 -30.72 2.90 12.59
CA ILE A 122 -29.67 2.14 11.90
C ILE A 122 -29.55 2.55 10.44
N LEU A 123 -30.68 2.68 9.73
CA LEU A 123 -30.66 3.08 8.32
C LEU A 123 -30.14 4.50 8.15
N THR A 124 -30.50 5.42 9.05
CA THR A 124 -29.95 6.78 9.03
C THR A 124 -28.42 6.77 9.16
N HIS A 125 -27.88 5.96 10.06
CA HIS A 125 -26.44 5.78 10.24
C HIS A 125 -25.78 5.21 8.98
N GLU A 126 -26.29 4.11 8.44
CA GLU A 126 -25.75 3.44 7.25
C GLU A 126 -25.85 4.34 6.00
N TYR A 127 -26.96 5.08 5.84
CA TYR A 127 -27.10 6.04 4.74
C TYR A 127 -26.10 7.20 4.83
N ALA A 128 -25.70 7.61 6.05
CA ALA A 128 -24.66 8.60 6.22
C ALA A 128 -23.31 8.12 5.65
N HIS A 129 -22.95 6.86 5.89
CA HIS A 129 -21.74 6.27 5.30
C HIS A 129 -21.76 6.29 3.78
N ILE A 130 -22.89 5.98 3.15
CA ILE A 130 -23.03 6.00 1.69
C ILE A 130 -22.98 7.43 1.16
N ARG A 131 -23.73 8.35 1.77
CA ARG A 131 -23.81 9.75 1.34
C ARG A 131 -22.45 10.45 1.41
N LYS A 132 -21.68 10.16 2.45
CA LYS A 132 -20.34 10.71 2.67
C LYS A 132 -19.24 9.92 1.95
N ARG A 133 -19.58 8.83 1.25
CA ARG A 133 -18.66 8.00 0.47
C ARG A 133 -17.52 7.35 1.29
N HIS A 134 -17.76 7.04 2.54
CA HIS A 134 -16.77 6.45 3.44
C HIS A 134 -16.13 5.17 2.90
N SER A 135 -16.85 4.41 2.07
CA SER A 135 -16.29 3.21 1.40
C SER A 135 -15.14 3.53 0.45
N ILE A 136 -15.14 4.72 -0.18
CA ILE A 136 -14.07 5.14 -1.10
C ILE A 136 -12.83 5.51 -0.29
N ASP A 137 -13.00 6.25 0.81
CA ASP A 137 -11.89 6.63 1.68
C ASP A 137 -11.19 5.40 2.26
N LEU A 138 -11.96 4.39 2.68
CA LEU A 138 -11.39 3.13 3.18
C LEU A 138 -10.69 2.34 2.08
N LEU A 139 -11.20 2.36 0.85
CA LEU A 139 -10.53 1.73 -0.29
C LEU A 139 -9.18 2.38 -0.58
N ILE A 140 -9.12 3.72 -0.55
CA ILE A 140 -7.86 4.46 -0.72
C ILE A 140 -6.88 4.12 0.41
N ALA A 141 -7.36 4.08 1.66
CA ALA A 141 -6.54 3.67 2.79
C ALA A 141 -6.00 2.23 2.65
N ASP A 142 -6.81 1.30 2.12
CA ASP A 142 -6.37 -0.07 1.84
C ASP A 142 -5.29 -0.11 0.75
N ILE A 143 -5.42 0.69 -0.31
CA ILE A 143 -4.39 0.82 -1.34
C ILE A 143 -3.07 1.35 -0.73
N CYS A 144 -3.12 2.36 0.13
CA CYS A 144 -1.93 2.84 0.83
C CYS A 144 -1.28 1.73 1.68
N ILE A 145 -2.09 0.92 2.37
CA ILE A 145 -1.60 -0.21 3.17
C ILE A 145 -0.95 -1.28 2.30
N PHE A 146 -1.38 -1.53 1.05
CA PHE A 146 -0.72 -2.51 0.19
C PHE A 146 0.74 -2.15 -0.06
N PHE A 147 1.03 -0.88 -0.30
CA PHE A 147 2.39 -0.40 -0.53
C PHE A 147 3.18 -0.20 0.76
N GLN A 148 2.50 0.09 1.85
CA GLN A 148 3.11 0.39 3.16
C GLN A 148 2.72 -0.64 4.23
N TRP A 149 2.56 -1.92 3.84
CA TRP A 149 2.09 -2.98 4.73
C TRP A 149 2.97 -3.15 5.98
N PHE A 150 4.25 -2.86 5.87
CA PHE A 150 5.24 -2.90 6.94
C PHE A 150 5.21 -1.67 7.86
N ASN A 151 4.52 -0.59 7.46
CA ASN A 151 4.47 0.66 8.20
C ASN A 151 3.27 0.67 9.17
N PRO A 152 3.47 0.64 10.50
CA PRO A 152 2.38 0.66 11.46
C PRO A 152 1.55 1.95 11.41
N ALA A 153 2.14 3.07 10.98
CA ALA A 153 1.42 4.34 10.87
C ALA A 153 0.27 4.27 9.85
N SER A 154 0.43 3.51 8.76
CA SER A 154 -0.64 3.32 7.75
C SER A 154 -1.86 2.59 8.35
N TRP A 155 -1.64 1.63 9.23
CA TRP A 155 -2.70 0.91 9.92
C TRP A 155 -3.41 1.78 10.96
N LEU A 156 -2.64 2.57 11.72
CA LEU A 156 -3.19 3.53 12.68
C LEU A 156 -4.00 4.62 11.96
N LEU A 157 -3.51 5.12 10.84
CA LEU A 157 -4.24 6.09 10.01
C LEU A 157 -5.60 5.53 9.57
N LYS A 158 -5.63 4.30 9.05
CA LYS A 158 -6.89 3.65 8.67
C LYS A 158 -7.83 3.51 9.86
N GLN A 159 -7.33 3.12 11.03
CA GLN A 159 -8.13 2.99 12.24
C GLN A 159 -8.73 4.33 12.69
N GLU A 160 -7.96 5.41 12.68
CA GLU A 160 -8.48 6.73 13.03
C GLU A 160 -9.44 7.27 11.96
N LEU A 161 -9.22 6.98 10.68
CA LEU A 161 -10.16 7.29 9.60
C LEU A 161 -11.51 6.58 9.84
N GLN A 162 -11.50 5.30 10.20
CA GLN A 162 -12.72 4.57 10.56
C GLN A 162 -13.42 5.22 11.77
N ASN A 163 -12.69 5.63 12.81
CA ASN A 163 -13.27 6.32 13.95
C ASN A 163 -13.96 7.64 13.54
N ILE A 164 -13.34 8.41 12.64
CA ILE A 164 -13.92 9.66 12.12
C ILE A 164 -15.20 9.38 11.34
N HIS A 165 -15.23 8.37 10.50
CA HIS A 165 -16.41 7.95 9.75
C HIS A 165 -17.58 7.58 10.68
N GLU A 166 -17.29 6.88 11.78
CA GLU A 166 -18.30 6.57 12.79
C GLU A 166 -18.84 7.83 13.47
N PHE A 167 -17.97 8.79 13.82
CA PHE A 167 -18.42 10.06 14.44
C PHE A 167 -19.30 10.87 13.49
N GLU A 168 -18.95 10.91 12.22
CA GLU A 168 -19.72 11.60 11.19
C GLU A 168 -21.08 10.94 10.90
N ALA A 169 -21.14 9.62 10.95
CA ALA A 169 -22.39 8.89 10.81
C ALA A 169 -23.28 9.10 12.03
N ASP A 170 -22.73 9.05 13.25
CA ASP A 170 -23.44 9.32 14.50
C ASP A 170 -23.98 10.76 14.54
N GLU A 171 -23.18 11.73 14.12
CA GLU A 171 -23.62 13.12 14.00
C GLU A 171 -24.82 13.25 13.05
N SER A 172 -24.81 12.50 11.96
CA SER A 172 -25.90 12.52 10.97
C SER A 172 -27.22 12.00 11.57
N VAL A 173 -27.12 10.98 12.44
CA VAL A 173 -28.30 10.44 13.17
C VAL A 173 -28.90 11.49 14.10
N ILE A 174 -28.06 12.16 14.90
CA ILE A 174 -28.50 13.18 15.85
C ILE A 174 -29.02 14.42 15.11
N ALA A 175 -28.40 14.82 14.01
CA ALA A 175 -28.81 15.96 13.21
C ALA A 175 -30.20 15.79 12.55
N GLN A 176 -30.67 14.55 12.36
CA GLN A 176 -32.00 14.23 11.87
C GLN A 176 -33.09 14.24 12.98
N GLY A 177 -32.70 14.60 14.22
CA GLY A 177 -33.63 14.74 15.33
C GLY A 177 -33.88 13.46 16.13
N ILE A 178 -33.14 12.40 15.86
CA ILE A 178 -33.22 11.15 16.63
C ILE A 178 -32.66 11.41 18.04
N ASP A 179 -33.38 10.95 19.07
CA ASP A 179 -32.96 11.12 20.48
C ASP A 179 -31.58 10.49 20.72
N ALA A 180 -30.62 11.35 21.08
CA ALA A 180 -29.24 10.96 21.33
C ALA A 180 -29.12 9.89 22.44
N LYS A 181 -29.94 9.97 23.51
CA LYS A 181 -29.91 8.99 24.60
C LYS A 181 -30.40 7.60 24.12
N LYS A 182 -31.52 7.58 23.37
CA LYS A 182 -32.08 6.36 22.79
C LYS A 182 -31.07 5.71 21.86
N TYR A 183 -30.44 6.52 21.01
CA TYR A 183 -29.42 6.03 20.07
C TYR A 183 -28.15 5.50 20.77
N GLN A 184 -27.66 6.19 21.80
CA GLN A 184 -26.52 5.71 22.59
C GLN A 184 -26.82 4.38 23.28
N LEU A 185 -28.04 4.22 23.86
CA LEU A 185 -28.48 2.95 24.43
C LEU A 185 -28.53 1.84 23.40
N LEU A 186 -28.96 2.12 22.18
CA LEU A 186 -28.95 1.17 21.07
C LEU A 186 -27.54 0.70 20.74
N LEU A 187 -26.58 1.61 20.65
CA LEU A 187 -25.17 1.27 20.41
C LEU A 187 -24.58 0.41 21.53
N ILE A 188 -24.89 0.73 22.80
CA ILE A 188 -24.46 -0.06 23.95
C ILE A 188 -25.09 -1.46 23.90
N LYS A 189 -26.41 -1.55 23.66
CA LYS A 189 -27.13 -2.83 23.57
C LYS A 189 -26.55 -3.74 22.47
N LYS A 190 -26.21 -3.16 21.30
CA LYS A 190 -25.56 -3.89 20.21
C LYS A 190 -24.16 -4.35 20.58
N ALA A 191 -23.35 -3.52 21.20
CA ALA A 191 -22.01 -3.87 21.64
C ALA A 191 -22.01 -4.98 22.71
N VAL A 192 -22.97 -4.96 23.65
CA VAL A 192 -23.13 -6.01 24.66
C VAL A 192 -23.65 -7.30 24.04
N GLY A 193 -24.60 -7.22 23.11
CA GLY A 193 -25.18 -8.39 22.43
C GLY A 193 -24.17 -9.19 21.57
N THR A 194 -23.13 -8.53 21.10
CA THR A 194 -22.04 -9.20 20.36
C THR A 194 -21.00 -9.85 21.27
N ARG A 195 -20.96 -9.48 22.57
CA ARG A 195 -19.97 -9.99 23.54
C ARG A 195 -20.13 -11.45 23.92
N LEU A 196 -21.34 -11.99 23.90
CA LEU A 196 -21.57 -13.40 24.26
C LEU A 196 -20.84 -14.37 23.31
N TYR A 197 -20.27 -13.88 22.20
CA TYR A 197 -19.57 -14.68 21.20
C TYR A 197 -18.07 -14.43 21.04
N SER A 198 -17.46 -13.43 21.73
CA SER A 198 -16.04 -13.12 21.51
C SER A 198 -15.35 -12.61 22.77
N MET A 199 -14.48 -13.45 23.35
CA MET A 199 -13.55 -13.07 24.42
C MET A 199 -12.41 -12.13 23.93
N ALA A 200 -12.31 -11.83 22.62
CA ALA A 200 -11.20 -11.11 22.00
C ALA A 200 -11.44 -9.59 21.82
N ASN A 201 -12.57 -9.04 22.25
CA ASN A 201 -12.99 -7.68 21.88
C ASN A 201 -12.71 -6.58 22.91
N SER A 202 -11.54 -6.59 23.55
CA SER A 202 -11.09 -5.50 24.43
C SER A 202 -10.98 -4.15 23.68
N PHE A 203 -10.63 -4.19 22.39
CA PHE A 203 -10.46 -2.97 21.54
C PHE A 203 -11.78 -2.27 21.18
N ASN A 204 -12.90 -2.99 21.12
CA ASN A 204 -14.18 -2.42 20.72
C ASN A 204 -14.78 -1.46 21.79
N HIS A 205 -14.33 -1.54 23.04
CA HIS A 205 -14.75 -0.65 24.13
C HIS A 205 -14.24 0.78 23.95
N SER A 206 -13.00 0.94 23.49
CA SER A 206 -12.42 2.27 23.33
C SER A 206 -13.11 3.03 22.21
N SER A 207 -13.47 2.36 21.11
CA SER A 207 -14.19 2.95 19.98
C SER A 207 -15.61 3.39 20.39
N LEU A 208 -16.39 2.53 21.05
CA LEU A 208 -17.72 2.88 21.53
C LEU A 208 -17.68 4.05 22.52
N LYS A 209 -16.73 4.05 23.47
CA LYS A 209 -16.56 5.16 24.40
C LYS A 209 -16.23 6.47 23.67
N LYS A 210 -15.33 6.42 22.67
CA LYS A 210 -15.00 7.58 21.84
C LYS A 210 -16.26 8.10 21.11
N ARG A 211 -17.08 7.23 20.50
CA ARG A 211 -18.34 7.60 19.82
C ARG A 211 -19.30 8.31 20.76
N ILE A 212 -19.61 7.72 21.91
CA ILE A 212 -20.51 8.32 22.92
C ILE A 212 -19.98 9.68 23.38
N THR A 213 -18.68 9.78 23.66
CA THR A 213 -18.07 11.05 24.10
C THR A 213 -18.14 12.11 23.00
N MET A 214 -17.93 11.72 21.72
CA MET A 214 -17.99 12.69 20.61
C MET A 214 -19.40 13.21 20.34
N MET A 215 -20.44 12.39 20.51
CA MET A 215 -21.84 12.85 20.42
C MET A 215 -22.20 13.93 21.45
N LEU A 216 -21.54 13.91 22.61
CA LEU A 216 -21.75 14.88 23.69
C LEU A 216 -20.92 16.16 23.52
N LYS A 217 -19.90 16.17 22.64
CA LYS A 217 -19.05 17.33 22.42
C LYS A 217 -19.72 18.36 21.51
N LYS A 218 -19.58 19.62 21.88
CA LYS A 218 -19.92 20.73 20.97
C LYS A 218 -19.00 20.76 19.78
N LYS A 219 -19.51 21.14 18.61
CA LYS A 219 -18.71 21.32 17.40
C LYS A 219 -17.55 22.27 17.66
N SER A 220 -16.34 21.86 17.25
CA SER A 220 -15.17 22.73 17.33
C SER A 220 -15.25 23.85 16.29
N ASN A 221 -14.61 24.98 16.60
CA ASN A 221 -14.53 26.10 15.68
C ASN A 221 -13.83 25.65 14.37
N PRO A 222 -14.36 26.02 13.17
CA PRO A 222 -13.73 25.73 11.88
C PRO A 222 -12.27 26.16 11.78
N TRP A 223 -11.91 27.25 12.44
CA TRP A 223 -10.53 27.76 12.51
C TRP A 223 -9.55 26.80 13.19
N ALA A 224 -10.03 25.88 14.02
CA ALA A 224 -9.20 24.84 14.62
C ALA A 224 -8.55 23.91 13.56
N ARG A 225 -9.04 23.90 12.32
CA ARG A 225 -8.44 23.17 11.19
C ARG A 225 -7.10 23.77 10.75
N LEU A 226 -6.86 25.07 10.97
CA LEU A 226 -5.58 25.71 10.65
C LEU A 226 -4.39 25.11 11.36
N LYS A 227 -4.60 24.43 12.50
CA LYS A 227 -3.51 23.70 13.18
C LYS A 227 -2.86 22.63 12.29
N TYR A 228 -3.60 22.06 11.32
CA TYR A 228 -3.04 21.08 10.40
C TYR A 228 -2.09 21.70 9.37
N LEU A 229 -2.12 23.03 9.19
CA LEU A 229 -1.18 23.73 8.32
C LEU A 229 0.27 23.60 8.82
N TYR A 230 0.47 23.39 10.13
CA TYR A 230 1.81 23.14 10.69
C TYR A 230 2.44 21.82 10.20
N VAL A 231 1.65 20.87 9.71
CA VAL A 231 2.15 19.61 9.16
C VAL A 231 2.94 19.83 7.88
N LEU A 232 2.56 20.83 7.07
CA LEU A 232 3.23 21.14 5.80
C LEU A 232 4.70 21.57 5.97
N PRO A 233 5.04 22.56 6.81
CA PRO A 233 6.43 22.93 7.04
C PRO A 233 7.23 21.80 7.72
N LEU A 234 6.61 21.04 8.63
CA LEU A 234 7.26 19.88 9.25
C LEU A 234 7.58 18.79 8.21
N ALA A 235 6.65 18.50 7.31
CA ALA A 235 6.87 17.56 6.21
C ALA A 235 7.95 18.08 5.24
N ALA A 236 7.94 19.38 4.92
CA ALA A 236 8.95 19.99 4.07
C ALA A 236 10.36 19.90 4.69
N ILE A 237 10.49 20.17 5.99
CA ILE A 237 11.75 20.00 6.73
C ILE A 237 12.20 18.54 6.73
N ALA A 238 11.29 17.59 6.97
CA ALA A 238 11.61 16.17 6.93
C ALA A 238 12.07 15.76 5.52
N VAL A 239 11.37 16.16 4.46
CA VAL A 239 11.78 15.89 3.08
C VAL A 239 13.15 16.51 2.79
N ALA A 240 13.40 17.77 3.18
CA ALA A 240 14.69 18.44 2.98
C ALA A 240 15.83 17.76 3.75
N ALA A 241 15.56 17.21 4.95
CA ALA A 241 16.55 16.51 5.74
C ALA A 241 16.93 15.14 5.15
N PHE A 242 15.97 14.47 4.50
CA PHE A 242 16.19 13.13 3.92
C PHE A 242 16.50 13.18 2.41
N ALA A 243 16.05 14.20 1.69
CA ALA A 243 16.44 14.46 0.32
C ALA A 243 17.85 15.05 0.35
N ARG A 244 18.87 14.19 0.41
CA ARG A 244 20.25 14.63 0.14
C ARG A 244 20.29 15.02 -1.33
N PRO A 245 20.51 16.30 -1.69
CA PRO A 245 20.72 16.64 -3.08
C PRO A 245 22.06 16.04 -3.50
N GLU A 246 22.10 15.27 -4.58
CA GLU A 246 23.32 14.85 -5.28
C GLU A 246 24.14 16.07 -5.78
N ILE A 247 23.59 17.26 -5.65
CA ILE A 247 24.18 18.56 -6.00
C ILE A 247 25.51 18.83 -5.25
N SER A 248 25.75 18.21 -4.10
CA SER A 248 27.01 18.42 -3.38
C SER A 248 28.22 17.81 -4.10
N SER A 249 28.04 16.70 -4.82
CA SER A 249 29.14 16.06 -5.56
C SER A 249 29.53 16.83 -6.80
N GLU A 250 28.60 17.44 -7.52
CA GLU A 250 28.91 18.29 -8.68
C GLU A 250 29.57 19.61 -8.24
N LEU A 251 29.16 20.19 -7.12
CA LEU A 251 29.76 21.41 -6.59
C LEU A 251 31.22 21.15 -6.07
N ASP A 252 31.46 20.00 -5.49
CA ASP A 252 32.80 19.60 -5.05
C ASP A 252 33.74 19.34 -6.25
N GLU A 253 33.22 18.76 -7.33
CA GLU A 253 33.95 18.53 -8.58
C GLU A 253 34.30 19.86 -9.28
N ILE A 254 33.37 20.82 -9.36
CA ILE A 254 33.58 22.15 -9.92
C ILE A 254 34.57 22.94 -9.06
N SER A 255 34.56 22.80 -7.74
CA SER A 255 35.51 23.48 -6.83
C SER A 255 36.90 22.91 -6.94
N ALA A 256 37.05 21.60 -7.16
CA ALA A 256 38.32 20.93 -7.34
C ALA A 256 39.02 21.31 -8.66
N VAL A 257 38.26 21.49 -9.73
CA VAL A 257 38.79 21.94 -11.05
C VAL A 257 39.34 23.36 -10.95
N LYS A 258 38.73 24.25 -10.19
CA LYS A 258 39.14 25.66 -10.08
C LYS A 258 40.40 25.87 -9.25
N VAL A 259 40.80 24.93 -8.43
CA VAL A 259 42.05 25.00 -7.60
C VAL A 259 43.27 24.51 -8.37
N ASN A 260 43.07 23.69 -9.42
CA ASN A 260 44.20 23.14 -10.20
C ASN A 260 44.64 24.07 -11.37
N ASP A 261 43.89 25.14 -11.66
CA ASP A 261 44.19 26.10 -12.74
C ASP A 261 44.82 27.40 -12.24
N LEU A 262 45.27 27.45 -10.98
CA LEU A 262 46.06 28.54 -10.34
C LEU A 262 47.43 28.05 -9.95
#